data_9e568ad374a6d53b511dab6e60499bf7
#
_entry.id   9e568ad374a6d53b511dab6e60499bf7
#
_cell.length_a   1.000
_cell.length_b   1.000
_cell.length_c   1.000
_cell.angle_alpha   90.00
_cell.angle_beta   90.00
_cell.angle_gamma   90.00
#
_symmetry.space_group_name_H-M   'P 1'
#
loop_
_entity.id
_entity.type
_entity.pdbx_description
1 polymer ?
#
loop_
_entity_poly.entity_id
_entity_poly.type
_entity_poly.pdbx_seq_one_letter_code
_entity_poly.pdbx_strand_id
1 'polypeptide(L)'
;MVPWPLDRVRRLRTWLLVRAGLWRGEWRRGRVRIAAGVRLLPWAMALGASRRSWRYGLYTPAGLRDDEAAPLIVVLHGCKQRALSFAFASGWTRFADRAGVRLLCPEQRRLANVFRCWNWFHPRAQAGRGELDVIVAMVGDAAARVRVDATKVAAVGLSAGGALAALLAFHRTARFRAVVAVAAPPLLGAGMHDPQGVMRQGLALDPLLALGTRSEPCAPLAIVHGLADAVVAPRCAEELLAQALESLRRAGLEPSVTETTPDGGAVASTDYRAASGLVVRRVLIQGAGHAWTGGPGGHPYCEEGGVALTALCARFLRDAGLFESGPEPSP
;
A
#
# COMPACT_ATOMS: atom_id res chain seq x y z
N MET A 1 13.30 28.37 -19.21
CA MET A 1 11.88 28.07 -19.50
C MET A 1 11.28 27.44 -18.26
N VAL A 2 10.44 28.15 -17.54
CA VAL A 2 9.76 27.70 -16.33
C VAL A 2 8.57 26.84 -16.77
N PRO A 3 8.49 25.55 -16.40
CA PRO A 3 7.30 24.76 -16.74
C PRO A 3 6.13 25.21 -15.88
N TRP A 4 5.20 25.89 -16.48
CA TRP A 4 3.96 26.39 -15.92
C TRP A 4 2.85 25.31 -15.96
N PRO A 5 1.83 25.40 -15.30
CA PRO A 5 1.26 25.08 -14.00
C PRO A 5 0.34 23.86 -14.06
N LEU A 6 0.87 22.66 -14.33
CA LEU A 6 0.11 21.41 -14.24
C LEU A 6 -0.50 21.20 -12.85
N ASP A 7 0.08 21.80 -11.81
CA ASP A 7 -0.43 21.73 -10.43
C ASP A 7 -1.71 22.57 -10.22
N ARG A 8 -1.88 23.70 -10.93
CA ARG A 8 -3.10 24.52 -10.85
C ARG A 8 -4.26 23.89 -11.60
N VAL A 9 -4.01 23.37 -12.80
CA VAL A 9 -5.04 22.66 -13.58
C VAL A 9 -5.47 21.38 -12.85
N ARG A 10 -4.55 20.64 -12.25
CA ARG A 10 -4.86 19.47 -11.44
C ARG A 10 -5.64 19.81 -10.16
N ARG A 11 -5.31 20.93 -9.50
CA ARG A 11 -6.08 21.43 -8.35
C ARG A 11 -7.49 21.89 -8.76
N LEU A 12 -7.61 22.52 -9.92
CA LEU A 12 -8.89 22.94 -10.47
C LEU A 12 -9.74 21.72 -10.84
N ARG A 13 -9.16 20.71 -11.47
CA ARG A 13 -9.84 19.45 -11.81
C ARG A 13 -10.28 18.70 -10.55
N THR A 14 -9.43 18.56 -9.55
CA THR A 14 -9.80 17.99 -8.25
C THR A 14 -10.92 18.78 -7.57
N TRP A 15 -10.86 20.11 -7.62
CA TRP A 15 -11.89 20.99 -7.07
C TRP A 15 -13.22 20.90 -7.86
N LEU A 16 -13.16 20.78 -9.18
CA LEU A 16 -14.33 20.56 -10.04
C LEU A 16 -14.98 19.19 -9.79
N LEU A 17 -14.17 18.15 -9.57
CA LEU A 17 -14.64 16.80 -9.26
C LEU A 17 -15.32 16.73 -7.88
N VAL A 18 -14.80 17.47 -6.89
CA VAL A 18 -15.46 17.64 -5.59
C VAL A 18 -16.81 18.36 -5.74
N ARG A 19 -16.88 19.43 -6.57
CA ARG A 19 -18.14 20.13 -6.86
C ARG A 19 -19.12 19.31 -7.69
N ALA A 20 -18.65 18.42 -8.54
CA ALA A 20 -19.48 17.51 -9.31
C ALA A 20 -20.09 16.36 -8.49
N GLY A 21 -19.91 16.34 -7.17
CA GLY A 21 -20.49 15.32 -6.29
C GLY A 21 -19.89 13.91 -6.45
N LEU A 22 -18.70 13.80 -7.05
CA LEU A 22 -18.00 12.51 -7.24
C LEU A 22 -17.38 12.00 -5.95
N TRP A 23 -17.31 12.81 -4.90
CA TRP A 23 -16.96 12.42 -3.53
C TRP A 23 -18.17 12.65 -2.64
N ARG A 24 -18.66 11.60 -2.04
CA ARG A 24 -19.79 11.67 -1.13
C ARG A 24 -19.36 11.81 0.33
N GLY A 25 -18.12 11.37 0.65
CA GLY A 25 -17.60 11.38 2.00
C GLY A 25 -16.79 12.64 2.36
N GLU A 26 -16.30 12.68 3.60
CA GLU A 26 -15.56 13.80 4.18
C GLU A 26 -14.05 13.50 4.26
N TRP A 27 -13.23 14.49 3.88
CA TRP A 27 -11.78 14.47 4.07
C TRP A 27 -11.36 15.29 5.29
N ARG A 28 -10.70 14.64 6.24
CA ARG A 28 -10.02 15.30 7.36
C ARG A 28 -8.52 15.19 7.24
N ARG A 29 -7.81 16.24 7.62
CA ARG A 29 -6.33 16.22 7.63
C ARG A 29 -5.83 15.87 9.03
N GLY A 30 -4.88 14.94 9.09
CA GLY A 30 -4.16 14.60 10.30
C GLY A 30 -2.67 14.85 10.18
N ARG A 31 -1.99 14.83 11.32
CA ARG A 31 -0.55 15.02 11.41
C ARG A 31 0.01 14.29 12.62
N VAL A 32 0.98 13.43 12.40
CA VAL A 32 1.75 12.80 13.48
C VAL A 32 3.14 13.39 13.57
N ARG A 33 3.68 13.45 14.79
CA ARG A 33 5.05 13.86 15.08
C ARG A 33 5.78 12.69 15.71
N ILE A 34 6.83 12.24 15.06
CA ILE A 34 7.66 11.14 15.55
C ILE A 34 9.06 11.68 15.82
N ALA A 35 9.63 11.28 16.96
CA ALA A 35 11.01 11.60 17.27
C ALA A 35 11.91 11.07 16.14
N ALA A 36 12.72 11.95 15.57
CA ALA A 36 13.71 11.54 14.59
C ALA A 36 14.76 10.70 15.34
N GLY A 37 14.75 9.39 15.12
CA GLY A 37 15.79 8.50 15.66
C GLY A 37 17.14 8.66 14.94
N VAL A 38 17.52 9.90 14.64
CA VAL A 38 18.81 10.27 14.07
C VAL A 38 19.61 10.89 15.20
N ARG A 39 20.82 10.40 15.46
CA ARG A 39 21.84 11.16 16.20
C ARG A 39 22.13 12.42 15.40
N LEU A 40 21.41 13.49 15.71
CA LEU A 40 21.73 14.82 15.21
C LEU A 40 22.95 15.32 15.98
N LEU A 41 23.85 15.98 15.27
CA LEU A 41 24.93 16.72 15.92
C LEU A 41 24.34 17.69 16.98
N PRO A 42 25.03 17.93 18.10
CA PRO A 42 24.47 18.68 19.25
C PRO A 42 23.84 20.02 18.90
N TRP A 43 24.39 20.74 17.90
CA TRP A 43 23.87 22.03 17.43
C TRP A 43 22.54 21.92 16.68
N ALA A 44 22.27 20.82 16.01
CA ALA A 44 21.00 20.58 15.31
C ALA A 44 19.84 20.24 16.28
N MET A 45 20.17 19.76 17.49
CA MET A 45 19.19 19.57 18.57
C MET A 45 18.73 20.90 19.17
N ALA A 46 19.61 21.91 19.23
CA ALA A 46 19.31 23.25 19.73
C ALA A 46 18.34 24.02 18.82
N LEU A 47 18.24 23.67 17.54
CA LEU A 47 17.34 24.31 16.57
C LEU A 47 15.95 23.65 16.49
N GLY A 48 15.53 22.84 17.46
CA GLY A 48 14.19 22.23 17.50
C GLY A 48 13.93 21.19 16.41
N ALA A 49 14.97 20.68 15.73
CA ALA A 49 14.88 19.71 14.64
C ALA A 49 14.51 18.28 15.07
N SER A 50 14.17 18.07 16.35
CA SER A 50 14.03 16.73 16.94
C SER A 50 12.72 16.00 16.62
N ARG A 51 11.73 16.64 15.99
CA ARG A 51 10.44 16.03 15.68
C ARG A 51 10.06 16.24 14.20
N ARG A 52 10.08 15.17 13.44
CA ARG A 52 9.59 15.20 12.05
C ARG A 52 8.08 15.03 12.03
N SER A 53 7.40 15.89 11.29
CA SER A 53 5.94 15.86 11.12
C SER A 53 5.57 15.26 9.78
N TRP A 54 4.69 14.26 9.78
CA TRP A 54 4.06 13.68 8.59
C TRP A 54 2.58 14.00 8.56
N ARG A 55 2.05 14.17 7.35
CA ARG A 55 0.64 14.47 7.09
C ARG A 55 -0.05 13.26 6.51
N TYR A 56 -1.34 13.15 6.75
CA TYR A 56 -2.22 12.19 6.10
C TYR A 56 -3.59 12.79 5.84
N GLY A 57 -4.36 12.20 4.92
CA GLY A 57 -5.80 12.39 4.78
C GLY A 57 -6.54 11.22 5.41
N LEU A 58 -7.61 11.51 6.16
CA LEU A 58 -8.57 10.54 6.63
C LEU A 58 -9.87 10.77 5.88
N TYR A 59 -10.33 9.77 5.12
CA TYR A 59 -11.59 9.79 4.41
C TYR A 59 -12.63 8.98 5.18
N THR A 60 -13.75 9.60 5.47
CA THR A 60 -14.94 8.94 6.03
C THR A 60 -16.05 8.97 4.99
N PRO A 61 -16.61 7.82 4.55
CA PRO A 61 -17.72 7.76 3.62
C PRO A 61 -18.94 8.54 4.11
N ALA A 62 -19.75 9.03 3.16
CA ALA A 62 -21.01 9.67 3.50
C ALA A 62 -21.94 8.67 4.23
N GLY A 63 -22.56 9.13 5.31
CA GLY A 63 -23.46 8.32 6.12
C GLY A 63 -22.77 7.48 7.20
N LEU A 64 -21.44 7.34 7.20
CA LEU A 64 -20.71 6.68 8.27
C LEU A 64 -20.35 7.68 9.37
N ARG A 65 -20.85 7.47 10.58
CA ARG A 65 -20.58 8.35 11.73
C ARG A 65 -19.21 8.08 12.35
N ASP A 66 -18.64 9.08 13.04
CA ASP A 66 -17.33 8.95 13.69
C ASP A 66 -17.32 7.89 14.81
N ASP A 67 -18.43 7.73 15.52
CA ASP A 67 -18.63 6.76 16.61
C ASP A 67 -19.02 5.35 16.12
N GLU A 68 -19.23 5.17 14.83
CA GLU A 68 -19.54 3.89 14.22
C GLU A 68 -18.26 3.14 13.87
N ALA A 69 -18.13 1.90 14.39
CA ALA A 69 -16.96 1.05 14.12
C ALA A 69 -16.95 0.62 12.65
N ALA A 70 -15.86 0.92 11.95
CA ALA A 70 -15.69 0.54 10.54
C ALA A 70 -14.26 0.09 10.23
N PRO A 71 -14.06 -0.73 9.19
CA PRO A 71 -12.75 -1.08 8.69
C PRO A 71 -11.95 0.15 8.25
N LEU A 72 -10.62 0.05 8.31
CA LEU A 72 -9.70 1.07 7.85
C LEU A 72 -8.73 0.50 6.81
N ILE A 73 -8.65 1.13 5.65
CA ILE A 73 -7.66 0.81 4.62
C ILE A 73 -6.63 1.93 4.53
N VAL A 74 -5.37 1.59 4.79
CA VAL A 74 -4.22 2.48 4.57
C VAL A 74 -3.84 2.43 3.10
N VAL A 75 -3.95 3.56 2.38
CA VAL A 75 -3.69 3.66 0.94
C VAL A 75 -2.35 4.38 0.71
N LEU A 76 -1.33 3.64 0.28
CA LEU A 76 0.05 4.09 0.13
C LEU A 76 0.35 4.40 -1.34
N HIS A 77 0.55 5.67 -1.66
CA HIS A 77 0.87 6.13 -3.02
C HIS A 77 2.28 5.74 -3.47
N GLY A 78 2.51 5.66 -4.77
CA GLY A 78 3.82 5.47 -5.38
C GLY A 78 4.64 6.76 -5.48
N CYS A 79 5.82 6.67 -6.11
CA CYS A 79 6.67 7.82 -6.42
C CYS A 79 5.95 8.85 -7.28
N LYS A 80 6.29 10.13 -7.10
CA LYS A 80 5.72 11.29 -7.83
C LYS A 80 4.21 11.49 -7.64
N GLN A 81 3.58 10.71 -6.77
CA GLN A 81 2.16 10.80 -6.47
C GLN A 81 1.90 11.61 -5.18
N ARG A 82 0.63 11.92 -4.96
CA ARG A 82 0.09 12.51 -3.73
C ARG A 82 -1.01 11.65 -3.17
N ALA A 83 -1.08 11.55 -1.86
CA ALA A 83 -1.98 10.65 -1.16
C ALA A 83 -3.45 10.78 -1.59
N LEU A 84 -4.03 11.98 -1.50
CA LEU A 84 -5.45 12.20 -1.83
C LEU A 84 -5.74 12.00 -3.32
N SER A 85 -4.84 12.49 -4.19
CA SER A 85 -5.01 12.33 -5.63
C SER A 85 -4.89 10.87 -6.06
N PHE A 86 -4.00 10.10 -5.41
CA PHE A 86 -3.87 8.67 -5.66
C PHE A 86 -5.13 7.91 -5.21
N ALA A 87 -5.61 8.16 -3.99
CA ALA A 87 -6.83 7.52 -3.49
C ALA A 87 -8.06 7.77 -4.39
N PHE A 88 -8.14 8.97 -4.97
CA PHE A 88 -9.19 9.29 -5.94
C PHE A 88 -8.94 8.60 -7.29
N ALA A 89 -7.77 8.81 -7.90
CA ALA A 89 -7.46 8.34 -9.26
C ALA A 89 -7.42 6.81 -9.37
N SER A 90 -7.12 6.12 -8.28
CA SER A 90 -7.19 4.66 -8.19
C SER A 90 -8.60 4.10 -7.94
N GLY A 91 -9.58 4.95 -7.60
CA GLY A 91 -10.95 4.55 -7.32
C GLY A 91 -11.23 4.14 -5.86
N TRP A 92 -10.24 4.23 -4.96
CA TRP A 92 -10.43 3.85 -3.55
C TRP A 92 -11.50 4.68 -2.85
N THR A 93 -11.65 5.96 -3.16
CA THR A 93 -12.73 6.79 -2.57
C THR A 93 -14.11 6.29 -2.96
N ARG A 94 -14.32 5.94 -4.24
CA ARG A 94 -15.59 5.36 -4.71
C ARG A 94 -15.86 4.00 -4.07
N PHE A 95 -14.82 3.19 -3.90
CA PHE A 95 -14.94 1.92 -3.20
C PHE A 95 -15.32 2.15 -1.74
N ALA A 96 -14.66 3.06 -1.04
CA ALA A 96 -14.93 3.40 0.35
C ALA A 96 -16.38 3.82 0.58
N ASP A 97 -16.93 4.67 -0.31
CA ASP A 97 -18.33 5.11 -0.24
C ASP A 97 -19.33 3.97 -0.39
N ARG A 98 -19.01 2.95 -1.20
CA ARG A 98 -19.89 1.80 -1.41
C ARG A 98 -19.77 0.75 -0.31
N ALA A 99 -18.55 0.54 0.20
CA ALA A 99 -18.25 -0.52 1.15
C ALA A 99 -18.35 -0.08 2.62
N GLY A 100 -18.58 1.20 2.92
CA GLY A 100 -18.62 1.71 4.28
C GLY A 100 -17.27 1.60 5.00
N VAL A 101 -16.14 1.72 4.28
CA VAL A 101 -14.80 1.63 4.85
C VAL A 101 -14.12 2.99 4.90
N ARG A 102 -13.35 3.27 5.94
CA ARG A 102 -12.53 4.48 6.03
C ARG A 102 -11.22 4.31 5.29
N LEU A 103 -10.68 5.41 4.73
CA LEU A 103 -9.35 5.41 4.14
C LEU A 103 -8.41 6.29 4.94
N LEU A 104 -7.24 5.78 5.25
CA LEU A 104 -6.09 6.53 5.73
C LEU A 104 -5.10 6.67 4.58
N CYS A 105 -4.82 7.90 4.17
CA CYS A 105 -3.96 8.21 3.03
C CYS A 105 -2.73 8.98 3.49
N PRO A 106 -1.65 8.28 3.90
CA PRO A 106 -0.38 8.89 4.28
C PRO A 106 0.26 9.65 3.13
N GLU A 107 0.84 10.83 3.40
CA GLU A 107 1.55 11.65 2.42
C GLU A 107 3.05 11.62 2.69
N GLN A 108 3.84 11.13 1.72
CA GLN A 108 5.29 11.18 1.83
C GLN A 108 5.83 12.60 1.70
N ARG A 109 6.78 12.95 2.53
CA ARG A 109 7.37 14.28 2.59
C ARG A 109 8.39 14.48 1.48
N ARG A 110 8.34 15.64 0.79
CA ARG A 110 9.38 16.01 -0.19
C ARG A 110 10.77 16.11 0.43
N LEU A 111 10.87 16.52 1.70
CA LEU A 111 12.14 16.59 2.43
C LEU A 111 12.68 15.21 2.85
N ALA A 112 11.84 14.17 2.86
CA ALA A 112 12.29 12.79 3.10
C ALA A 112 12.74 12.12 1.80
N ASN A 113 12.07 12.46 0.67
CA ASN A 113 12.40 12.00 -0.66
C ASN A 113 11.86 12.99 -1.69
N VAL A 114 12.73 13.52 -2.56
CA VAL A 114 12.39 14.57 -3.53
C VAL A 114 11.33 14.12 -4.55
N PHE A 115 11.31 12.85 -4.87
CA PHE A 115 10.32 12.21 -5.73
C PHE A 115 9.08 11.71 -4.97
N ARG A 116 8.99 11.95 -3.66
CA ARG A 116 7.93 11.43 -2.78
C ARG A 116 7.81 9.91 -2.80
N CYS A 117 8.88 9.18 -3.11
CA CYS A 117 8.91 7.75 -2.91
C CYS A 117 8.97 7.45 -1.42
N TRP A 118 8.28 6.43 -0.96
CA TRP A 118 8.57 5.83 0.34
C TRP A 118 9.97 5.24 0.31
N ASN A 119 10.74 5.43 1.40
CA ASN A 119 12.13 4.98 1.47
C ASN A 119 12.18 3.51 1.93
N TRP A 120 11.42 2.65 1.25
CA TRP A 120 11.31 1.22 1.53
C TRP A 120 12.67 0.51 1.55
N PHE A 121 13.62 0.94 0.72
CA PHE A 121 14.97 0.42 0.60
C PHE A 121 15.90 0.82 1.75
N HIS A 122 15.50 1.77 2.58
CA HIS A 122 16.34 2.25 3.69
C HIS A 122 16.50 1.15 4.75
N PRO A 123 17.72 0.89 5.30
CA PRO A 123 17.95 -0.17 6.27
C PRO A 123 17.00 -0.16 7.47
N ARG A 124 16.58 1.02 7.93
CA ARG A 124 15.58 1.13 9.01
C ARG A 124 14.21 0.62 8.60
N ALA A 125 13.78 0.88 7.36
CA ALA A 125 12.52 0.36 6.85
C ALA A 125 12.60 -1.17 6.69
N GLN A 126 13.71 -1.67 6.16
CA GLN A 126 13.97 -3.10 6.06
C GLN A 126 14.04 -3.80 7.42
N ALA A 127 14.46 -3.08 8.48
CA ALA A 127 14.42 -3.55 9.87
C ALA A 127 13.07 -3.31 10.57
N GLY A 128 12.02 -2.94 9.83
CA GLY A 128 10.68 -2.73 10.38
C GLY A 128 10.49 -1.43 11.14
N ARG A 129 11.33 -0.41 10.96
CA ARG A 129 11.30 0.87 11.67
C ARG A 129 11.14 2.04 10.70
N GLY A 130 11.24 3.26 11.23
CA GLY A 130 11.25 4.47 10.40
C GLY A 130 9.89 4.79 9.81
N GLU A 131 9.71 4.68 8.51
CA GLU A 131 8.43 5.01 7.87
C GLU A 131 7.31 4.03 8.25
N LEU A 132 7.63 2.78 8.62
CA LEU A 132 6.63 1.85 9.16
C LEU A 132 6.06 2.36 10.50
N ASP A 133 6.93 2.90 11.38
CA ASP A 133 6.49 3.48 12.66
C ASP A 133 5.58 4.69 12.42
N VAL A 134 5.87 5.48 11.37
CA VAL A 134 5.02 6.61 10.95
C VAL A 134 3.63 6.14 10.56
N ILE A 135 3.54 5.09 9.74
CA ILE A 135 2.24 4.55 9.31
C ILE A 135 1.44 4.02 10.51
N VAL A 136 2.07 3.26 11.40
CA VAL A 136 1.42 2.75 12.61
C VAL A 136 0.93 3.88 13.51
N ALA A 137 1.73 4.93 13.69
CA ALA A 137 1.32 6.11 14.45
C ALA A 137 0.14 6.86 13.81
N MET A 138 0.09 6.93 12.47
CA MET A 138 -1.05 7.52 11.75
C MET A 138 -2.33 6.70 11.94
N VAL A 139 -2.24 5.36 11.93
CA VAL A 139 -3.38 4.50 12.24
C VAL A 139 -3.89 4.77 13.66
N GLY A 140 -2.99 4.89 14.64
CA GLY A 140 -3.36 5.23 16.01
C GLY A 140 -4.00 6.62 16.14
N ASP A 141 -3.46 7.65 15.46
CA ASP A 141 -4.05 9.01 15.46
C ASP A 141 -5.43 9.04 14.77
N ALA A 142 -5.61 8.26 13.68
CA ALA A 142 -6.91 8.13 13.04
C ALA A 142 -7.93 7.43 13.96
N ALA A 143 -7.54 6.36 14.64
CA ALA A 143 -8.40 5.63 15.58
C ALA A 143 -8.78 6.44 16.83
N ALA A 144 -7.99 7.46 17.18
CA ALA A 144 -8.32 8.42 18.23
C ALA A 144 -9.36 9.47 17.78
N ARG A 145 -9.61 9.63 16.49
CA ARG A 145 -10.52 10.63 15.92
C ARG A 145 -11.84 10.04 15.45
N VAL A 146 -11.82 8.79 15.00
CA VAL A 146 -12.98 8.05 14.51
C VAL A 146 -12.90 6.62 14.99
N ARG A 147 -14.05 5.98 15.20
CA ARG A 147 -14.06 4.60 15.67
C ARG A 147 -13.67 3.62 14.57
N VAL A 148 -12.44 3.12 14.65
CA VAL A 148 -11.90 2.08 13.77
C VAL A 148 -12.08 0.72 14.42
N ASP A 149 -12.52 -0.28 13.66
CA ASP A 149 -12.43 -1.67 14.09
C ASP A 149 -10.96 -2.12 14.01
N ALA A 150 -10.32 -2.24 15.17
CA ALA A 150 -8.90 -2.56 15.29
C ALA A 150 -8.52 -3.94 14.69
N THR A 151 -9.49 -4.84 14.53
CA THR A 151 -9.32 -6.16 13.90
C THR A 151 -9.45 -6.11 12.39
N LYS A 152 -9.92 -4.98 11.84
CA LYS A 152 -10.23 -4.77 10.42
C LYS A 152 -9.40 -3.60 9.84
N VAL A 153 -8.10 -3.65 10.04
CA VAL A 153 -7.15 -2.69 9.43
C VAL A 153 -6.38 -3.37 8.31
N ALA A 154 -6.32 -2.76 7.14
CA ALA A 154 -5.56 -3.26 6.00
C ALA A 154 -4.62 -2.18 5.43
N ALA A 155 -3.64 -2.60 4.63
CA ALA A 155 -2.80 -1.69 3.87
C ALA A 155 -2.77 -2.09 2.39
N VAL A 156 -2.80 -1.11 1.51
CA VAL A 156 -2.65 -1.31 0.06
C VAL A 156 -1.66 -0.27 -0.48
N GLY A 157 -0.87 -0.64 -1.47
CA GLY A 157 0.07 0.33 -2.04
C GLY A 157 0.54 -0.01 -3.44
N LEU A 158 1.00 1.03 -4.15
CA LEU A 158 1.57 0.93 -5.50
C LEU A 158 3.07 1.21 -5.46
N SER A 159 3.89 0.39 -6.14
CA SER A 159 5.31 0.65 -6.35
C SER A 159 6.07 0.82 -5.01
N ALA A 160 6.71 1.95 -4.76
CA ALA A 160 7.31 2.25 -3.45
C ALA A 160 6.30 2.16 -2.28
N GLY A 161 5.02 2.51 -2.52
CA GLY A 161 3.93 2.29 -1.57
C GLY A 161 3.59 0.81 -1.38
N GLY A 162 3.66 0.02 -2.46
CA GLY A 162 3.51 -1.43 -2.43
C GLY A 162 4.63 -2.12 -1.65
N ALA A 163 5.88 -1.67 -1.85
CA ALA A 163 7.03 -2.16 -1.08
C ALA A 163 6.89 -1.83 0.41
N LEU A 164 6.45 -0.61 0.76
CA LEU A 164 6.19 -0.26 2.16
C LEU A 164 5.03 -1.08 2.74
N ALA A 165 3.98 -1.36 1.95
CA ALA A 165 2.89 -2.25 2.35
C ALA A 165 3.41 -3.67 2.61
N ALA A 166 4.23 -4.22 1.71
CA ALA A 166 4.87 -5.53 1.93
C ALA A 166 5.67 -5.56 3.24
N LEU A 167 6.51 -4.54 3.49
CA LEU A 167 7.24 -4.43 4.75
C LEU A 167 6.31 -4.38 5.99
N LEU A 168 5.12 -3.72 5.88
CA LEU A 168 4.12 -3.76 6.94
C LEU A 168 3.58 -5.18 7.16
N ALA A 169 3.35 -5.95 6.09
CA ALA A 169 2.91 -7.34 6.18
C ALA A 169 3.90 -8.21 6.94
N PHE A 170 5.20 -8.00 6.75
CA PHE A 170 6.23 -8.80 7.41
C PHE A 170 6.61 -8.31 8.82
N HIS A 171 6.49 -7.02 9.12
CA HIS A 171 6.98 -6.44 10.37
C HIS A 171 5.89 -6.00 11.35
N ARG A 172 4.64 -5.96 10.93
CA ARG A 172 3.50 -5.47 11.72
C ARG A 172 2.29 -6.41 11.59
N THR A 173 2.55 -7.70 11.56
CA THR A 173 1.58 -8.77 11.27
C THR A 173 0.33 -8.65 12.12
N ALA A 174 0.45 -8.42 13.42
CA ALA A 174 -0.67 -8.26 14.35
C ALA A 174 -1.49 -6.96 14.17
N ARG A 175 -1.01 -6.01 13.33
CA ARG A 175 -1.67 -4.72 13.12
C ARG A 175 -2.50 -4.66 11.85
N PHE A 176 -2.24 -5.57 10.91
CA PHE A 176 -2.91 -5.57 9.62
C PHE A 176 -3.59 -6.92 9.37
N ARG A 177 -4.89 -6.88 9.18
CA ARG A 177 -5.71 -8.05 8.83
C ARG A 177 -5.31 -8.63 7.49
N ALA A 178 -4.96 -7.76 6.54
CA ALA A 178 -4.50 -8.13 5.20
C ALA A 178 -3.73 -6.96 4.56
N VAL A 179 -2.87 -7.29 3.61
CA VAL A 179 -2.05 -6.32 2.88
C VAL A 179 -2.07 -6.61 1.38
N VAL A 180 -2.08 -5.56 0.56
CA VAL A 180 -1.96 -5.68 -0.91
C VAL A 180 -0.76 -4.88 -1.39
N ALA A 181 0.17 -5.54 -2.05
CA ALA A 181 1.36 -4.98 -2.67
C ALA A 181 1.23 -5.03 -4.20
N VAL A 182 1.05 -3.85 -4.83
CA VAL A 182 0.90 -3.73 -6.30
C VAL A 182 2.20 -3.23 -6.90
N ALA A 183 2.73 -3.92 -7.92
CA ALA A 183 3.97 -3.59 -8.63
C ALA A 183 5.12 -3.29 -7.66
N ALA A 184 5.27 -4.13 -6.65
CA ALA A 184 6.19 -3.93 -5.54
C ALA A 184 7.49 -4.71 -5.73
N PRO A 185 8.66 -4.11 -5.42
CA PRO A 185 9.88 -4.86 -5.25
C PRO A 185 9.82 -5.73 -3.97
N PRO A 186 10.64 -6.81 -3.90
CA PRO A 186 10.72 -7.68 -2.74
C PRO A 186 11.42 -6.99 -1.55
N LEU A 187 11.45 -7.66 -0.41
CA LEU A 187 12.28 -7.25 0.73
C LEU A 187 13.76 -7.38 0.37
N LEU A 188 14.58 -6.42 0.81
CA LEU A 188 16.00 -6.38 0.54
C LEU A 188 16.85 -7.02 1.65
N GLY A 189 16.33 -7.06 2.89
CA GLY A 189 17.13 -7.41 4.05
C GLY A 189 18.13 -6.32 4.45
N ALA A 190 19.00 -6.63 5.41
CA ALA A 190 19.87 -5.64 6.06
C ALA A 190 21.08 -5.19 5.21
N GLY A 191 21.44 -5.90 4.15
CA GLY A 191 22.70 -5.71 3.41
C GLY A 191 22.57 -5.21 1.96
N MET A 192 21.39 -4.98 1.44
CA MET A 192 21.21 -4.66 0.03
C MET A 192 21.10 -3.15 -0.21
N HIS A 193 21.89 -2.62 -1.13
CA HIS A 193 22.09 -1.19 -1.33
C HIS A 193 21.73 -0.66 -2.73
N ASP A 194 21.36 -1.53 -3.70
CA ASP A 194 20.93 -1.10 -5.04
C ASP A 194 19.42 -1.33 -5.28
N PRO A 195 18.56 -0.40 -4.81
CA PRO A 195 17.11 -0.54 -5.04
C PRO A 195 16.71 -0.40 -6.51
N GLN A 196 17.52 0.30 -7.32
CA GLN A 196 17.21 0.47 -8.75
C GLN A 196 17.53 -0.79 -9.54
N GLY A 197 18.65 -1.45 -9.23
CA GLY A 197 19.00 -2.75 -9.81
C GLY A 197 17.93 -3.79 -9.47
N VAL A 198 17.52 -3.85 -8.20
CA VAL A 198 16.46 -4.78 -7.77
C VAL A 198 15.14 -4.51 -8.50
N MET A 199 14.71 -3.26 -8.61
CA MET A 199 13.48 -2.96 -9.36
C MET A 199 13.53 -3.43 -10.83
N ARG A 200 14.69 -3.31 -11.50
CA ARG A 200 14.82 -3.66 -12.92
C ARG A 200 15.06 -5.14 -13.18
N GLN A 201 15.71 -5.85 -12.28
CA GLN A 201 16.26 -7.18 -12.53
C GLN A 201 15.92 -8.21 -11.45
N GLY A 202 15.25 -7.78 -10.36
CA GLY A 202 15.07 -8.60 -9.16
C GLY A 202 16.33 -8.64 -8.30
N LEU A 203 16.31 -9.49 -7.30
CA LEU A 203 17.43 -9.70 -6.38
C LEU A 203 18.58 -10.45 -7.09
N ALA A 204 19.80 -10.00 -6.84
CA ALA A 204 21.00 -10.69 -7.35
C ALA A 204 21.36 -11.95 -6.53
N LEU A 205 20.79 -12.07 -5.34
CA LEU A 205 21.02 -13.17 -4.38
C LEU A 205 19.72 -13.90 -4.11
N ASP A 206 19.79 -15.03 -3.40
CA ASP A 206 18.63 -15.76 -2.93
C ASP A 206 17.67 -14.82 -2.17
N PRO A 207 16.42 -14.66 -2.64
CA PRO A 207 15.45 -13.77 -2.01
C PRO A 207 15.17 -14.11 -0.54
N LEU A 208 15.38 -15.37 -0.12
CA LEU A 208 15.14 -15.82 1.24
C LEU A 208 16.15 -15.25 2.25
N LEU A 209 17.33 -14.85 1.80
CA LEU A 209 18.34 -14.19 2.65
C LEU A 209 17.82 -12.88 3.24
N ALA A 210 16.91 -12.20 2.54
CA ALA A 210 16.29 -10.97 3.01
C ALA A 210 15.44 -11.15 4.28
N LEU A 211 14.98 -12.36 4.56
CA LEU A 211 14.21 -12.68 5.75
C LEU A 211 15.08 -12.77 7.02
N GLY A 212 16.41 -12.99 6.88
CA GLY A 212 17.29 -13.19 8.01
C GLY A 212 16.82 -14.35 8.90
N THR A 213 16.82 -14.13 10.21
CA THR A 213 16.35 -15.11 11.22
C THR A 213 14.86 -15.01 11.56
N ARG A 214 14.07 -14.29 10.76
CA ARG A 214 12.64 -14.09 11.00
C ARG A 214 11.89 -15.41 10.97
N SER A 215 11.07 -15.65 12.01
CA SER A 215 10.23 -16.83 12.17
C SER A 215 8.73 -16.50 12.24
N GLU A 216 8.37 -15.22 12.36
CA GLU A 216 6.95 -14.81 12.37
C GLU A 216 6.38 -14.87 10.96
N PRO A 217 5.13 -15.36 10.78
CA PRO A 217 4.48 -15.36 9.48
C PRO A 217 4.17 -13.93 9.05
N CYS A 218 4.21 -13.67 7.75
CA CYS A 218 3.66 -12.40 7.24
C CYS A 218 2.13 -12.38 7.42
N ALA A 219 1.56 -11.17 7.52
CA ALA A 219 0.10 -11.01 7.43
C ALA A 219 -0.40 -11.50 6.05
N PRO A 220 -1.68 -11.92 5.91
CA PRO A 220 -2.27 -12.26 4.63
C PRO A 220 -1.92 -11.22 3.56
N LEU A 221 -1.32 -11.67 2.44
CA LEU A 221 -0.68 -10.80 1.44
C LEU A 221 -1.18 -11.09 0.03
N ALA A 222 -1.73 -10.09 -0.66
CA ALA A 222 -1.88 -10.15 -2.11
C ALA A 222 -0.69 -9.46 -2.79
N ILE A 223 -0.11 -10.13 -3.78
CA ILE A 223 0.97 -9.67 -4.64
C ILE A 223 0.38 -9.52 -6.04
N VAL A 224 0.24 -8.27 -6.50
CA VAL A 224 -0.38 -7.96 -7.79
C VAL A 224 0.64 -7.33 -8.71
N HIS A 225 0.85 -7.87 -9.91
CA HIS A 225 1.88 -7.38 -10.82
C HIS A 225 1.46 -7.45 -12.28
N GLY A 226 1.80 -6.41 -13.04
CA GLY A 226 1.64 -6.39 -14.49
C GLY A 226 2.83 -7.05 -15.19
N LEU A 227 2.57 -7.96 -16.12
CA LEU A 227 3.62 -8.69 -16.85
C LEU A 227 4.39 -7.81 -17.86
N ALA A 228 3.85 -6.63 -18.23
CA ALA A 228 4.54 -5.63 -19.06
C ALA A 228 5.14 -4.47 -18.25
N ASP A 229 5.31 -4.65 -16.92
CA ASP A 229 5.91 -3.63 -16.07
C ASP A 229 7.42 -3.46 -16.37
N ALA A 230 7.77 -2.31 -16.96
CA ALA A 230 9.15 -1.94 -17.32
C ALA A 230 9.88 -1.15 -16.22
N VAL A 231 9.21 -0.84 -15.11
CA VAL A 231 9.79 -0.08 -13.99
C VAL A 231 10.20 -1.02 -12.85
N VAL A 232 9.29 -1.93 -12.47
CA VAL A 232 9.54 -3.00 -11.52
C VAL A 232 9.34 -4.32 -12.24
N ALA A 233 10.42 -5.07 -12.42
CA ALA A 233 10.38 -6.31 -13.19
C ALA A 233 9.40 -7.33 -12.58
N PRO A 234 8.61 -8.06 -13.38
CA PRO A 234 7.67 -9.08 -12.88
C PRO A 234 8.32 -10.14 -11.98
N ARG A 235 9.59 -10.41 -12.16
CA ARG A 235 10.40 -11.27 -11.29
C ARG A 235 10.33 -10.85 -9.82
N CYS A 236 10.21 -9.55 -9.52
CA CYS A 236 10.07 -9.05 -8.16
C CYS A 236 8.83 -9.61 -7.45
N ALA A 237 7.75 -9.87 -8.19
CA ALA A 237 6.54 -10.50 -7.63
C ALA A 237 6.80 -11.95 -7.22
N GLU A 238 7.56 -12.70 -8.01
CA GLU A 238 7.93 -14.09 -7.70
C GLU A 238 8.88 -14.15 -6.49
N GLU A 239 9.81 -13.21 -6.38
CA GLU A 239 10.72 -13.11 -5.25
C GLU A 239 9.98 -12.74 -3.96
N LEU A 240 9.03 -11.79 -4.03
CA LEU A 240 8.19 -11.44 -2.89
C LEU A 240 7.27 -12.60 -2.47
N LEU A 241 6.76 -13.37 -3.46
CA LEU A 241 5.99 -14.59 -3.20
C LEU A 241 6.84 -15.64 -2.47
N ALA A 242 8.07 -15.89 -2.93
CA ALA A 242 8.98 -16.82 -2.30
C ALA A 242 9.26 -16.42 -0.84
N GLN A 243 9.49 -15.13 -0.59
CA GLN A 243 9.66 -14.57 0.75
C GLN A 243 8.42 -14.79 1.64
N ALA A 244 7.23 -14.53 1.10
CA ALA A 244 5.98 -14.71 1.84
C ALA A 244 5.76 -16.19 2.21
N LEU A 245 5.89 -17.10 1.25
CA LEU A 245 5.71 -18.53 1.49
C LEU A 245 6.73 -19.08 2.50
N GLU A 246 7.98 -18.64 2.39
CA GLU A 246 9.02 -19.06 3.34
C GLU A 246 8.75 -18.53 4.75
N SER A 247 8.26 -17.29 4.91
CA SER A 247 7.91 -16.78 6.24
C SER A 247 6.80 -17.59 6.89
N LEU A 248 5.86 -18.10 6.10
CA LEU A 248 4.79 -18.98 6.57
C LEU A 248 5.33 -20.35 7.00
N ARG A 249 6.22 -20.98 6.20
CA ARG A 249 6.84 -22.25 6.53
C ARG A 249 7.67 -22.17 7.81
N ARG A 250 8.45 -21.11 7.99
CA ARG A 250 9.22 -20.87 9.22
C ARG A 250 8.35 -20.74 10.46
N ALA A 251 7.11 -20.29 10.28
CA ALA A 251 6.11 -20.23 11.35
C ALA A 251 5.33 -21.55 11.54
N GLY A 252 5.71 -22.62 10.86
CA GLY A 252 5.03 -23.93 10.93
C GLY A 252 3.70 -23.96 10.15
N LEU A 253 3.48 -23.02 9.25
CA LEU A 253 2.34 -23.02 8.36
C LEU A 253 2.76 -23.59 7.01
N GLU A 254 2.10 -24.63 6.54
CA GLU A 254 2.36 -25.27 5.25
C GLU A 254 1.31 -24.80 4.21
N PRO A 255 1.57 -23.71 3.49
CA PRO A 255 0.62 -23.20 2.51
C PRO A 255 0.61 -24.11 1.27
N SER A 256 -0.57 -24.52 0.85
CA SER A 256 -0.79 -25.27 -0.39
C SER A 256 -1.47 -24.41 -1.45
N VAL A 257 -1.16 -24.65 -2.71
CA VAL A 257 -1.88 -24.06 -3.85
C VAL A 257 -3.27 -24.65 -3.91
N THR A 258 -4.29 -23.81 -3.88
CA THR A 258 -5.69 -24.25 -3.91
C THR A 258 -6.41 -23.91 -5.18
N GLU A 259 -6.02 -22.83 -5.85
CA GLU A 259 -6.71 -22.41 -7.07
C GLU A 259 -5.81 -21.55 -7.95
N THR A 260 -5.90 -21.78 -9.26
CA THR A 260 -5.38 -20.86 -10.26
C THR A 260 -6.54 -20.55 -11.21
N THR A 261 -7.08 -19.35 -11.12
CA THR A 261 -8.16 -18.92 -12.01
C THR A 261 -7.57 -18.10 -13.15
N PRO A 262 -7.58 -18.57 -14.38
CA PRO A 262 -7.40 -17.73 -15.54
C PRO A 262 -8.72 -16.95 -15.74
N ASP A 263 -8.71 -15.66 -15.46
CA ASP A 263 -9.85 -14.78 -15.72
C ASP A 263 -9.77 -14.32 -17.18
N GLY A 264 -10.44 -15.08 -18.07
CA GLY A 264 -10.55 -14.71 -19.50
C GLY A 264 -9.23 -14.43 -20.24
N GLY A 265 -8.09 -14.85 -19.69
CA GLY A 265 -6.76 -14.69 -20.28
C GLY A 265 -6.03 -13.39 -19.92
N ALA A 266 -6.69 -12.37 -19.32
CA ALA A 266 -6.06 -11.12 -18.95
C ALA A 266 -5.46 -11.13 -17.53
N VAL A 267 -6.04 -11.89 -16.60
CA VAL A 267 -5.64 -11.97 -15.19
C VAL A 267 -5.46 -13.42 -14.78
N ALA A 268 -4.31 -13.75 -14.24
CA ALA A 268 -4.04 -15.04 -13.61
C ALA A 268 -3.91 -14.85 -12.08
N SER A 269 -4.70 -15.60 -11.32
CA SER A 269 -4.67 -15.56 -9.85
C SER A 269 -4.32 -16.93 -9.29
N THR A 270 -3.41 -16.95 -8.32
CA THR A 270 -3.03 -18.18 -7.59
C THR A 270 -3.19 -17.93 -6.10
N ASP A 271 -4.03 -18.74 -5.45
CA ASP A 271 -4.26 -18.70 -4.01
C ASP A 271 -3.42 -19.74 -3.30
N TYR A 272 -2.79 -19.33 -2.22
CA TYR A 272 -2.08 -20.18 -1.27
C TYR A 272 -2.86 -20.13 0.05
N ARG A 273 -3.27 -21.30 0.54
CA ARG A 273 -4.04 -21.44 1.77
C ARG A 273 -3.31 -22.31 2.79
N ALA A 274 -3.41 -21.92 4.03
CA ALA A 274 -3.05 -22.74 5.19
C ALA A 274 -4.34 -23.15 5.96
N ALA A 275 -4.21 -23.89 7.03
CA ALA A 275 -5.34 -24.24 7.88
C ALA A 275 -6.11 -23.01 8.41
N SER A 276 -5.44 -21.88 8.56
CA SER A 276 -6.01 -20.59 8.96
C SER A 276 -6.80 -19.85 7.86
N GLY A 277 -6.86 -20.39 6.64
CA GLY A 277 -7.52 -19.79 5.47
C GLY A 277 -6.56 -19.26 4.42
N LEU A 278 -7.00 -18.24 3.65
CA LEU A 278 -6.17 -17.59 2.63
C LEU A 278 -5.01 -16.82 3.26
N VAL A 279 -3.79 -17.16 2.86
CA VAL A 279 -2.57 -16.52 3.42
C VAL A 279 -1.78 -15.73 2.37
N VAL A 280 -1.74 -16.18 1.11
CA VAL A 280 -1.15 -15.42 0.01
C VAL A 280 -2.00 -15.55 -1.24
N ARG A 281 -2.15 -14.45 -1.98
CA ARG A 281 -2.69 -14.44 -3.35
C ARG A 281 -1.68 -13.79 -4.27
N ARG A 282 -1.26 -14.48 -5.33
CA ARG A 282 -0.50 -13.88 -6.43
C ARG A 282 -1.44 -13.59 -7.57
N VAL A 283 -1.37 -12.37 -8.11
CA VAL A 283 -2.14 -11.95 -9.28
C VAL A 283 -1.19 -11.38 -10.34
N LEU A 284 -1.18 -11.98 -11.51
CA LEU A 284 -0.41 -11.54 -12.66
C LEU A 284 -1.37 -11.04 -13.75
N ILE A 285 -1.08 -9.86 -14.31
CA ILE A 285 -1.96 -9.19 -15.28
C ILE A 285 -1.24 -9.08 -16.61
N GLN A 286 -1.74 -9.79 -17.62
CA GLN A 286 -1.18 -9.78 -18.97
C GLN A 286 -1.29 -8.37 -19.57
N GLY A 287 -0.20 -7.89 -20.16
CA GLY A 287 -0.14 -6.59 -20.85
C GLY A 287 -0.20 -5.36 -19.94
N ALA A 288 -0.42 -5.50 -18.63
CA ALA A 288 -0.40 -4.36 -17.72
C ALA A 288 1.02 -3.88 -17.46
N GLY A 289 1.21 -2.56 -17.49
CA GLY A 289 2.45 -1.86 -17.14
C GLY A 289 2.51 -1.43 -15.67
N HIS A 290 3.42 -0.47 -15.38
CA HIS A 290 3.62 0.07 -14.03
C HIS A 290 2.57 1.13 -13.68
N ALA A 291 1.31 0.72 -13.50
CA ALA A 291 0.21 1.64 -13.21
C ALA A 291 -0.88 1.01 -12.34
N TRP A 292 -1.66 1.85 -11.67
CA TRP A 292 -2.95 1.48 -11.10
C TRP A 292 -4.03 1.69 -12.15
N THR A 293 -4.66 0.63 -12.62
CA THR A 293 -5.62 0.63 -13.72
C THR A 293 -7.07 0.55 -13.23
N GLY A 294 -8.02 0.90 -14.10
CA GLY A 294 -9.47 0.76 -13.87
C GLY A 294 -10.07 1.74 -12.86
N GLY A 295 -9.34 2.80 -12.51
CA GLY A 295 -9.85 3.90 -11.69
C GLY A 295 -10.21 5.14 -12.55
N PRO A 296 -10.59 6.27 -11.91
CA PRO A 296 -10.83 7.52 -12.62
C PRO A 296 -9.63 8.10 -13.38
N GLY A 297 -8.42 7.59 -13.16
CA GLY A 297 -7.21 8.03 -13.85
C GLY A 297 -6.82 9.49 -13.60
N GLY A 298 -6.09 10.07 -14.58
CA GLY A 298 -5.71 11.48 -14.55
C GLY A 298 -4.65 11.86 -13.52
N HIS A 299 -3.91 10.90 -12.99
CA HIS A 299 -2.78 11.07 -12.08
C HIS A 299 -1.60 10.21 -12.56
N PRO A 300 -0.34 10.60 -12.30
CA PRO A 300 0.80 9.75 -12.64
C PRO A 300 0.60 8.31 -12.17
N TYR A 301 0.86 7.35 -13.04
CA TYR A 301 0.69 5.91 -12.79
C TYR A 301 -0.73 5.50 -12.36
N CYS A 302 -1.76 6.24 -12.81
CA CYS A 302 -3.16 5.84 -12.69
C CYS A 302 -3.84 5.98 -14.06
N GLU A 303 -4.43 4.89 -14.55
CA GLU A 303 -5.04 4.76 -15.86
C GLU A 303 -6.54 4.44 -15.73
N GLU A 304 -7.35 5.00 -16.63
CA GLU A 304 -8.82 4.78 -16.63
C GLU A 304 -9.18 3.38 -17.15
N GLY A 305 -8.41 2.90 -18.11
CA GLY A 305 -8.65 1.58 -18.73
C GLY A 305 -7.97 0.43 -18.02
N GLY A 306 -8.15 -0.77 -18.57
CA GLY A 306 -7.52 -1.99 -18.09
C GLY A 306 -8.28 -2.67 -16.94
N VAL A 307 -7.60 -3.55 -16.23
CA VAL A 307 -8.18 -4.30 -15.11
C VAL A 307 -8.56 -3.37 -13.97
N ALA A 308 -9.74 -3.55 -13.39
CA ALA A 308 -10.23 -2.79 -12.24
C ALA A 308 -9.46 -3.20 -10.95
N LEU A 309 -8.22 -2.69 -10.79
CA LEU A 309 -7.31 -3.10 -9.70
C LEU A 309 -7.91 -2.89 -8.32
N THR A 310 -8.67 -1.82 -8.10
CA THR A 310 -9.31 -1.58 -6.79
C THR A 310 -10.34 -2.67 -6.47
N ALA A 311 -11.12 -3.11 -7.45
CA ALA A 311 -12.07 -4.21 -7.26
C ALA A 311 -11.35 -5.54 -6.97
N LEU A 312 -10.27 -5.82 -7.71
CA LEU A 312 -9.45 -7.00 -7.52
C LEU A 312 -8.80 -7.03 -6.13
N CYS A 313 -8.20 -5.91 -5.70
CA CYS A 313 -7.63 -5.78 -4.36
C CYS A 313 -8.70 -5.91 -3.26
N ALA A 314 -9.87 -5.29 -3.46
CA ALA A 314 -10.99 -5.37 -2.51
C ALA A 314 -11.52 -6.79 -2.37
N ARG A 315 -11.56 -7.58 -3.44
CA ARG A 315 -11.92 -9.00 -3.40
C ARG A 315 -11.00 -9.76 -2.46
N PHE A 316 -9.68 -9.60 -2.60
CA PHE A 316 -8.73 -10.22 -1.67
C PHE A 316 -8.93 -9.77 -0.22
N LEU A 317 -9.13 -8.46 0.03
CA LEU A 317 -9.34 -7.93 1.36
C LEU A 317 -10.61 -8.51 2.02
N ARG A 318 -11.67 -8.72 1.24
CA ARG A 318 -12.89 -9.41 1.67
C ARG A 318 -12.62 -10.87 2.02
N ASP A 319 -11.95 -11.61 1.13
CA ASP A 319 -11.62 -13.03 1.31
C ASP A 319 -10.72 -13.24 2.55
N ALA A 320 -9.92 -12.23 2.89
CA ALA A 320 -9.13 -12.18 4.13
C ALA A 320 -9.93 -11.69 5.35
N GLY A 321 -11.24 -11.43 5.23
CA GLY A 321 -12.14 -11.07 6.31
C GLY A 321 -12.05 -9.63 6.80
N LEU A 322 -11.66 -8.69 5.95
CA LEU A 322 -11.64 -7.26 6.31
C LEU A 322 -13.06 -6.68 6.43
N PHE A 323 -13.99 -7.11 5.58
CA PHE A 323 -15.39 -6.71 5.57
C PHE A 323 -16.26 -7.84 5.03
N GLU A 324 -17.55 -7.83 5.39
CA GLU A 324 -18.52 -8.82 4.94
C GLU A 324 -18.90 -8.61 3.48
N SER A 325 -19.52 -9.62 2.88
CA SER A 325 -19.98 -9.60 1.50
C SER A 325 -21.03 -8.50 1.28
N GLY A 326 -20.58 -7.33 0.89
CA GLY A 326 -21.41 -6.32 0.26
C GLY A 326 -21.57 -6.58 -1.23
N PRO A 327 -22.46 -5.85 -1.95
CA PRO A 327 -22.60 -6.00 -3.39
C PRO A 327 -21.23 -5.86 -4.07
N GLU A 328 -20.95 -6.75 -5.03
CA GLU A 328 -19.72 -6.68 -5.81
C GLU A 328 -19.55 -5.30 -6.41
N PRO A 329 -18.36 -4.71 -6.39
CA PRO A 329 -18.10 -3.49 -7.13
C PRO A 329 -18.31 -3.80 -8.61
N SER A 330 -19.37 -3.22 -9.19
CA SER A 330 -19.54 -3.23 -10.64
C SER A 330 -18.29 -2.67 -11.30
N PRO A 331 -17.86 -3.22 -12.44
CA PRO A 331 -16.66 -2.83 -13.15
C PRO A 331 -16.61 -1.34 -13.47
#